data_edf57a10083b842990ed4ef11c0108f4
#
_entry.id   edf57a10083b842990ed4ef11c0108f4
#
_cell.length_a   1.000
_cell.length_b   1.000
_cell.length_c   1.000
_cell.angle_alpha   90.00
_cell.angle_beta   90.00
_cell.angle_gamma   90.00
#
_symmetry.space_group_name_H-M   'P 1'
#
loop_
_entity.id
_entity.type
_entity.pdbx_description
1 polymer ?
#
loop_
_entity_poly.entity_id
_entity_poly.type
_entity_poly.pdbx_seq_one_letter_code
_entity_poly.pdbx_strand_id
1 'polypeptide(L)'
;MQSQAIVARWLRVLTGIVAIAALSGCASVYVDNHTKEVDSSKFGKTNPPHPVQMLFEFQTKGVANARATEALKKQVLDQVQASQVFTSVGEGPVDGNALLSITLNNVPLTDDAFSKGFVTGLTFGLAGSQVSDGYVCTAKYSGPGQQGSIAKSARHAIHTVIGNGSAPPDATKASDVMEAVKLMTRQIVSNVLHDVTNDVAFK
;
A
#
# COMPACT_ATOMS: atom_id res chain seq x y z
N MET A 1 -8.49 56.59 27.15
CA MET A 1 -9.41 55.86 26.25
C MET A 1 -8.70 55.02 25.18
N GLN A 2 -7.46 55.29 24.77
CA GLN A 2 -6.72 54.49 23.76
C GLN A 2 -6.24 53.14 24.24
N SER A 3 -5.90 52.97 25.53
CA SER A 3 -5.38 51.71 26.09
C SER A 3 -6.39 50.56 26.07
N GLN A 4 -7.69 50.83 26.30
CA GLN A 4 -8.72 49.79 26.30
C GLN A 4 -9.03 49.23 24.89
N ALA A 5 -8.87 50.05 23.83
CA ALA A 5 -9.07 49.62 22.47
C ALA A 5 -7.97 48.65 21.99
N ILE A 6 -6.75 48.85 22.46
CA ILE A 6 -5.60 47.97 22.11
C ILE A 6 -5.77 46.60 22.76
N VAL A 7 -6.12 46.54 24.04
CA VAL A 7 -6.34 45.27 24.77
C VAL A 7 -7.48 44.46 24.14
N ALA A 8 -8.60 45.12 23.80
CA ALA A 8 -9.72 44.46 23.15
C ALA A 8 -9.36 43.92 21.74
N ARG A 9 -8.45 44.57 21.04
CA ARG A 9 -7.97 44.14 19.71
C ARG A 9 -7.06 42.91 19.81
N TRP A 10 -6.18 42.85 20.80
CA TRP A 10 -5.33 41.69 21.07
C TRP A 10 -6.14 40.49 21.57
N LEU A 11 -7.17 40.70 22.39
CA LEU A 11 -8.06 39.63 22.85
C LEU A 11 -8.81 38.98 21.69
N ARG A 12 -9.29 39.73 20.70
CA ARG A 12 -9.98 39.22 19.50
C ARG A 12 -9.05 38.43 18.59
N VAL A 13 -7.78 38.85 18.46
CA VAL A 13 -6.78 38.13 17.66
C VAL A 13 -6.40 36.80 18.32
N LEU A 14 -6.21 36.80 19.66
CA LEU A 14 -5.94 35.58 20.42
C LEU A 14 -7.10 34.57 20.36
N THR A 15 -8.35 35.05 20.46
CA THR A 15 -9.53 34.19 20.35
C THR A 15 -9.67 33.60 18.95
N GLY A 16 -9.31 34.35 17.89
CA GLY A 16 -9.29 33.86 16.51
C GLY A 16 -8.23 32.76 16.26
N ILE A 17 -7.04 32.91 16.83
CA ILE A 17 -5.94 31.93 16.69
C ILE A 17 -6.27 30.63 17.44
N VAL A 18 -6.87 30.71 18.63
CA VAL A 18 -7.28 29.52 19.40
C VAL A 18 -8.41 28.77 18.69
N ALA A 19 -9.34 29.48 18.03
CA ALA A 19 -10.43 28.83 17.28
C ALA A 19 -9.93 28.08 16.03
N ILE A 20 -8.85 28.55 15.38
CA ILE A 20 -8.25 27.89 14.22
C ILE A 20 -7.48 26.63 14.63
N ALA A 21 -6.84 26.62 15.80
CA ALA A 21 -6.13 25.46 16.32
C ALA A 21 -7.07 24.30 16.74
N ALA A 22 -8.34 24.58 17.03
CA ALA A 22 -9.33 23.55 17.41
C ALA A 22 -9.95 22.79 16.21
N LEU A 23 -9.68 23.21 14.98
CA LEU A 23 -10.19 22.62 13.75
C LEU A 23 -9.23 21.62 13.08
N SER A 24 -8.08 21.33 13.67
CA SER A 24 -7.25 20.20 13.26
C SER A 24 -7.95 18.90 13.69
N GLY A 25 -8.95 18.48 12.94
CA GLY A 25 -9.60 17.18 13.12
C GLY A 25 -8.52 16.10 13.10
N CYS A 26 -8.29 15.44 14.24
CA CYS A 26 -7.36 14.34 14.32
C CYS A 26 -7.83 13.24 13.36
N ALA A 27 -7.16 13.08 12.23
CA ALA A 27 -7.34 11.91 11.38
C ALA A 27 -6.51 10.76 11.96
N SER A 28 -7.11 9.59 12.09
CA SER A 28 -6.42 8.36 12.46
C SER A 28 -6.41 7.43 11.25
N VAL A 29 -5.26 6.80 11.00
CA VAL A 29 -5.06 5.91 9.85
C VAL A 29 -4.93 4.48 10.34
N TYR A 30 -5.57 3.55 9.64
CA TYR A 30 -5.62 2.13 9.98
C TYR A 30 -5.34 1.28 8.74
N VAL A 31 -4.59 0.20 8.93
CA VAL A 31 -4.32 -0.81 7.90
C VAL A 31 -5.25 -2.00 8.16
N ASP A 32 -5.98 -2.43 7.15
CA ASP A 32 -6.87 -3.58 7.22
C ASP A 32 -6.10 -4.88 7.55
N ASN A 33 -6.68 -5.77 8.36
CA ASN A 33 -6.02 -7.01 8.81
C ASN A 33 -6.46 -8.27 8.05
N HIS A 34 -7.30 -8.16 7.02
CA HIS A 34 -7.71 -9.31 6.22
C HIS A 34 -6.58 -9.81 5.33
N THR A 35 -5.67 -8.92 4.89
CA THR A 35 -4.47 -9.27 4.14
C THR A 35 -3.25 -9.13 5.04
N LYS A 36 -2.81 -10.23 5.65
CA LYS A 36 -1.62 -10.24 6.53
C LYS A 36 -0.36 -10.57 5.73
N GLU A 37 0.78 -10.20 6.27
CA GLU A 37 2.07 -10.56 5.70
C GLU A 37 2.24 -12.09 5.68
N VAL A 38 2.66 -12.62 4.54
CA VAL A 38 3.01 -14.02 4.37
C VAL A 38 4.50 -14.18 4.63
N ASP A 39 4.87 -15.13 5.49
CA ASP A 39 6.26 -15.43 5.80
C ASP A 39 6.97 -15.99 4.56
N SER A 40 8.20 -15.51 4.31
CA SER A 40 8.99 -15.90 3.15
C SER A 40 9.37 -17.40 3.11
N SER A 41 9.32 -18.09 4.25
CA SER A 41 9.49 -19.55 4.29
C SER A 41 8.42 -20.33 3.54
N LYS A 42 7.29 -19.69 3.25
CA LYS A 42 6.17 -20.26 2.48
C LYS A 42 6.29 -20.00 0.97
N PHE A 43 7.32 -19.27 0.53
CA PHE A 43 7.52 -18.98 -0.88
C PHE A 43 8.22 -20.14 -1.57
N GLY A 44 7.74 -20.47 -2.78
CA GLY A 44 8.48 -21.35 -3.69
C GLY A 44 9.85 -20.76 -4.04
N LYS A 45 10.80 -21.61 -4.39
CA LYS A 45 12.13 -21.18 -4.83
C LYS A 45 12.33 -21.49 -6.29
N THR A 46 13.11 -20.67 -6.99
CA THR A 46 13.48 -20.93 -8.38
C THR A 46 14.37 -22.18 -8.47
N ASN A 47 14.12 -23.01 -9.48
CA ASN A 47 14.93 -24.20 -9.75
C ASN A 47 15.14 -24.39 -11.26
N PRO A 48 16.38 -24.20 -11.78
CA PRO A 48 17.59 -23.83 -11.03
C PRO A 48 17.54 -22.41 -10.45
N PRO A 49 18.29 -22.12 -9.37
CA PRO A 49 18.40 -20.77 -8.82
C PRO A 49 18.96 -19.78 -9.86
N HIS A 50 18.32 -18.62 -9.99
CA HIS A 50 18.74 -17.59 -10.95
C HIS A 50 18.47 -16.17 -10.43
N PRO A 51 19.13 -15.13 -10.98
CA PRO A 51 18.84 -13.74 -10.70
C PRO A 51 17.54 -13.31 -11.36
N VAL A 52 16.97 -12.17 -10.91
CA VAL A 52 15.79 -11.55 -11.52
C VAL A 52 15.96 -10.05 -11.68
N GLN A 53 15.57 -9.52 -12.84
CA GLN A 53 15.30 -8.10 -12.99
C GLN A 53 13.96 -7.79 -12.36
N MET A 54 13.90 -6.77 -11.47
CA MET A 54 12.66 -6.34 -10.86
C MET A 54 12.29 -4.93 -11.33
N LEU A 55 11.05 -4.77 -11.79
CA LEU A 55 10.43 -3.49 -12.07
C LEU A 55 9.31 -3.24 -11.08
N PHE A 56 9.31 -2.07 -10.45
CA PHE A 56 8.24 -1.65 -9.54
C PHE A 56 7.63 -0.35 -10.00
N GLU A 57 6.29 -0.29 -10.03
CA GLU A 57 5.52 0.91 -10.33
C GLU A 57 4.36 1.06 -9.36
N PHE A 58 4.26 2.24 -8.74
CA PHE A 58 3.06 2.64 -8.03
C PHE A 58 2.14 3.44 -8.97
N GLN A 59 0.86 3.11 -8.96
CA GLN A 59 -0.15 3.80 -9.74
C GLN A 59 -1.23 4.41 -8.82
N THR A 60 -1.81 5.51 -9.27
CA THR A 60 -3.01 6.10 -8.68
C THR A 60 -4.11 6.08 -9.74
N LYS A 61 -5.17 5.31 -9.50
CA LYS A 61 -6.29 5.13 -10.46
C LYS A 61 -5.81 4.66 -11.85
N GLY A 62 -4.81 3.78 -11.87
CA GLY A 62 -4.24 3.23 -13.11
C GLY A 62 -3.23 4.15 -13.82
N VAL A 63 -2.92 5.31 -13.26
CA VAL A 63 -1.91 6.24 -13.80
C VAL A 63 -0.63 6.16 -12.97
N ALA A 64 0.52 6.05 -13.63
CA ALA A 64 1.83 5.98 -12.98
C ALA A 64 2.06 7.19 -12.05
N ASN A 65 2.50 6.92 -10.82
CA ASN A 65 2.83 7.91 -9.81
C ASN A 65 4.31 7.80 -9.45
N ALA A 66 5.15 8.55 -10.15
CA ALA A 66 6.60 8.50 -10.02
C ALA A 66 7.07 8.77 -8.57
N ARG A 67 6.44 9.74 -7.88
CA ARG A 67 6.81 10.09 -6.50
C ARG A 67 6.56 8.94 -5.53
N ALA A 68 5.40 8.28 -5.63
CA ALA A 68 5.08 7.14 -4.78
C ALA A 68 5.92 5.92 -5.15
N THR A 69 6.23 5.72 -6.44
CA THR A 69 7.15 4.69 -6.92
C THR A 69 8.52 4.85 -6.25
N GLU A 70 9.13 6.02 -6.32
CA GLU A 70 10.44 6.27 -5.71
C GLU A 70 10.42 6.10 -4.17
N ALA A 71 9.34 6.51 -3.52
CA ALA A 71 9.20 6.39 -2.06
C ALA A 71 9.14 4.94 -1.57
N LEU A 72 8.62 4.01 -2.36
CA LEU A 72 8.38 2.62 -1.97
C LEU A 72 9.32 1.61 -2.65
N LYS A 73 9.95 1.98 -3.75
CA LYS A 73 10.76 1.11 -4.60
C LYS A 73 11.84 0.36 -3.81
N LYS A 74 12.61 1.08 -2.99
CA LYS A 74 13.66 0.46 -2.17
C LYS A 74 13.08 -0.57 -1.21
N GLN A 75 11.96 -0.29 -0.56
CA GLN A 75 11.32 -1.23 0.36
C GLN A 75 10.88 -2.51 -0.35
N VAL A 76 10.28 -2.38 -1.55
CA VAL A 76 9.83 -3.54 -2.33
C VAL A 76 11.02 -4.37 -2.83
N LEU A 77 12.09 -3.71 -3.32
CA LEU A 77 13.31 -4.37 -3.75
C LEU A 77 13.97 -5.15 -2.60
N ASP A 78 14.13 -4.50 -1.44
CA ASP A 78 14.71 -5.13 -0.24
C ASP A 78 13.86 -6.33 0.22
N GLN A 79 12.53 -6.21 0.15
CA GLN A 79 11.61 -7.29 0.52
C GLN A 79 11.74 -8.51 -0.41
N VAL A 80 11.80 -8.29 -1.73
CA VAL A 80 11.98 -9.36 -2.71
C VAL A 80 13.36 -10.01 -2.55
N GLN A 81 14.41 -9.21 -2.33
CA GLN A 81 15.76 -9.73 -2.07
C GLN A 81 15.80 -10.56 -0.78
N ALA A 82 15.19 -10.07 0.31
CA ALA A 82 15.15 -10.76 1.60
C ALA A 82 14.32 -12.06 1.55
N SER A 83 13.44 -12.23 0.59
CA SER A 83 12.66 -13.45 0.40
C SER A 83 13.50 -14.66 -0.02
N GLN A 84 14.71 -14.41 -0.56
CA GLN A 84 15.61 -15.44 -1.08
C GLN A 84 14.96 -16.37 -2.14
N VAL A 85 13.96 -15.86 -2.85
CA VAL A 85 13.35 -16.57 -3.99
C VAL A 85 14.34 -16.65 -5.15
N PHE A 86 15.09 -15.57 -5.37
CA PHE A 86 16.07 -15.41 -6.44
C PHE A 86 17.48 -15.29 -5.85
N THR A 87 18.50 -15.61 -6.65
CA THR A 87 19.91 -15.47 -6.21
C THR A 87 20.31 -14.02 -6.02
N SER A 88 19.77 -13.12 -6.84
CA SER A 88 19.89 -11.67 -6.68
C SER A 88 18.71 -10.97 -7.34
N VAL A 89 18.41 -9.76 -6.89
CA VAL A 89 17.33 -8.90 -7.38
C VAL A 89 17.93 -7.55 -7.74
N GLY A 90 17.70 -7.10 -8.97
CA GLY A 90 18.21 -5.82 -9.44
C GLY A 90 17.26 -5.14 -10.43
N GLU A 91 17.50 -3.87 -10.73
CA GLU A 91 16.67 -3.10 -11.67
C GLU A 91 17.13 -3.26 -13.13
N GLY A 92 18.36 -3.65 -13.34
CA GLY A 92 18.92 -3.88 -14.66
C GLY A 92 18.67 -5.28 -15.20
N PRO A 93 18.89 -5.49 -16.52
CA PRO A 93 18.80 -6.80 -17.13
C PRO A 93 19.73 -7.82 -16.45
N VAL A 94 19.26 -9.07 -16.39
CA VAL A 94 20.01 -10.20 -15.79
C VAL A 94 20.20 -11.31 -16.81
N ASP A 95 21.17 -12.18 -16.54
CA ASP A 95 21.35 -13.39 -17.34
C ASP A 95 20.09 -14.25 -17.33
N GLY A 96 19.73 -14.77 -18.49
CA GLY A 96 18.50 -15.55 -18.67
C GLY A 96 17.22 -14.71 -18.82
N ASN A 97 17.30 -13.37 -18.73
CA ASN A 97 16.19 -12.43 -18.93
C ASN A 97 14.98 -12.68 -18.02
N ALA A 98 15.21 -13.22 -16.81
CA ALA A 98 14.13 -13.37 -15.84
C ALA A 98 13.63 -11.98 -15.38
N LEU A 99 12.32 -11.78 -15.41
CA LEU A 99 11.68 -10.49 -15.10
C LEU A 99 10.55 -10.69 -14.10
N LEU A 100 10.57 -9.88 -13.04
CA LEU A 100 9.49 -9.71 -12.08
C LEU A 100 8.99 -8.26 -12.15
N SER A 101 7.78 -8.05 -12.63
CA SER A 101 7.14 -6.74 -12.66
C SER A 101 6.06 -6.67 -11.58
N ILE A 102 6.17 -5.72 -10.66
CA ILE A 102 5.22 -5.48 -9.56
C ILE A 102 4.56 -4.13 -9.76
N THR A 103 3.25 -4.11 -9.92
CA THR A 103 2.45 -2.88 -10.00
C THR A 103 1.54 -2.79 -8.78
N LEU A 104 1.64 -1.71 -8.02
CA LEU A 104 0.77 -1.40 -6.88
C LEU A 104 -0.13 -0.23 -7.24
N ASN A 105 -1.42 -0.49 -7.44
CA ASN A 105 -2.40 0.51 -7.86
C ASN A 105 -3.33 0.89 -6.70
N ASN A 106 -3.31 2.17 -6.31
CA ASN A 106 -4.31 2.75 -5.42
C ASN A 106 -5.57 3.03 -6.22
N VAL A 107 -6.68 2.44 -5.80
CA VAL A 107 -7.99 2.58 -6.43
C VAL A 107 -9.01 3.12 -5.42
N PRO A 108 -9.84 4.11 -5.80
CA PRO A 108 -10.90 4.57 -4.90
C PRO A 108 -11.90 3.44 -4.69
N LEU A 109 -12.31 3.24 -3.44
CA LEU A 109 -13.39 2.31 -3.11
C LEU A 109 -14.71 3.06 -3.27
N THR A 110 -15.38 2.84 -4.40
CA THR A 110 -16.71 3.33 -4.71
C THR A 110 -17.72 2.20 -4.64
N ASP A 111 -19.02 2.52 -4.62
CA ASP A 111 -20.09 1.51 -4.64
C ASP A 111 -19.95 0.53 -5.82
N ASP A 112 -19.42 0.99 -6.96
CA ASP A 112 -19.11 0.15 -8.12
C ASP A 112 -17.97 -0.86 -7.86
N ALA A 113 -17.03 -0.54 -6.98
CA ALA A 113 -15.94 -1.45 -6.62
C ALA A 113 -16.49 -2.62 -5.78
N PHE A 114 -17.52 -2.39 -4.96
CA PHE A 114 -18.26 -3.45 -4.26
C PHE A 114 -18.96 -4.40 -5.24
N SER A 115 -19.66 -3.86 -6.23
CA SER A 115 -20.37 -4.66 -7.23
C SER A 115 -19.46 -5.51 -8.11
N LYS A 116 -18.19 -5.08 -8.32
CA LYS A 116 -17.18 -5.77 -9.12
C LYS A 116 -16.33 -6.77 -8.35
N GLY A 117 -16.73 -7.18 -7.14
CA GLY A 117 -16.06 -8.22 -6.36
C GLY A 117 -14.71 -7.80 -5.76
N PHE A 118 -14.41 -6.49 -5.70
CA PHE A 118 -13.23 -5.98 -5.02
C PHE A 118 -13.22 -6.37 -3.53
N VAL A 119 -14.41 -6.60 -2.96
CA VAL A 119 -14.66 -6.57 -1.52
C VAL A 119 -15.10 -7.92 -0.94
N THR A 120 -14.82 -9.05 -1.55
CA THR A 120 -15.05 -10.33 -0.88
C THR A 120 -14.09 -10.44 0.32
N GLY A 121 -14.62 -10.14 1.51
CA GLY A 121 -13.90 -10.25 2.79
C GLY A 121 -13.50 -8.92 3.45
N LEU A 122 -13.51 -7.79 2.74
CA LEU A 122 -13.24 -6.49 3.33
C LEU A 122 -14.54 -5.82 3.75
N THR A 123 -14.75 -5.65 5.05
CA THR A 123 -15.93 -4.93 5.58
C THR A 123 -15.66 -3.42 5.54
N PHE A 124 -16.35 -2.70 4.66
CA PHE A 124 -16.26 -1.24 4.61
C PHE A 124 -17.44 -0.62 5.36
N GLY A 125 -17.14 0.01 6.48
CA GLY A 125 -18.10 0.88 7.15
C GLY A 125 -18.15 2.24 6.45
N LEU A 126 -19.12 2.48 5.59
CA LEU A 126 -19.51 3.81 5.16
C LEU A 126 -20.36 4.46 6.26
N ALA A 127 -19.75 4.90 7.33
CA ALA A 127 -20.39 5.76 8.33
C ALA A 127 -19.63 7.09 8.37
N GLY A 128 -20.18 8.10 7.74
CA GLY A 128 -19.97 9.56 7.84
C GLY A 128 -18.58 10.16 8.10
N SER A 129 -17.69 9.45 8.77
CA SER A 129 -16.36 9.94 9.17
C SER A 129 -15.19 9.04 8.74
N GLN A 130 -15.45 8.00 7.95
CA GLN A 130 -14.41 7.07 7.46
C GLN A 130 -14.28 7.15 5.95
N VAL A 131 -13.04 7.25 5.47
CA VAL A 131 -12.67 7.13 4.05
C VAL A 131 -11.76 5.90 3.91
N SER A 132 -12.01 5.08 2.90
CA SER A 132 -11.21 3.88 2.63
C SER A 132 -10.59 3.95 1.24
N ASP A 133 -9.29 3.70 1.18
CA ASP A 133 -8.51 3.57 -0.04
C ASP A 133 -8.20 2.09 -0.29
N GLY A 134 -8.54 1.60 -1.49
CA GLY A 134 -8.23 0.25 -1.92
C GLY A 134 -6.89 0.20 -2.66
N TYR A 135 -6.24 -0.96 -2.57
CA TYR A 135 -4.98 -1.23 -3.27
C TYR A 135 -5.06 -2.58 -3.97
N VAL A 136 -4.61 -2.62 -5.22
CA VAL A 136 -4.43 -3.84 -5.99
C VAL A 136 -2.96 -3.96 -6.34
N CYS A 137 -2.32 -5.02 -5.87
CA CYS A 137 -0.95 -5.37 -6.27
C CYS A 137 -1.02 -6.47 -7.31
N THR A 138 -0.39 -6.27 -8.46
CA THR A 138 -0.25 -7.28 -9.50
C THR A 138 1.22 -7.57 -9.71
N ALA A 139 1.62 -8.84 -9.59
CA ALA A 139 2.94 -9.30 -9.96
C ALA A 139 2.86 -10.14 -11.23
N LYS A 140 3.77 -9.87 -12.18
CA LYS A 140 3.99 -10.66 -13.38
C LYS A 140 5.42 -11.18 -13.36
N TYR A 141 5.57 -12.49 -13.49
CA TYR A 141 6.88 -13.13 -13.54
C TYR A 141 7.04 -13.88 -14.85
N SER A 142 8.22 -13.74 -15.45
CA SER A 142 8.67 -14.50 -16.61
C SER A 142 10.07 -15.05 -16.30
N GLY A 143 10.20 -16.36 -16.22
CA GLY A 143 11.47 -17.06 -15.92
C GLY A 143 12.36 -17.24 -17.14
N PRO A 144 13.62 -17.71 -16.94
CA PRO A 144 14.55 -17.98 -18.02
C PRO A 144 13.99 -19.02 -19.01
N GLY A 145 13.94 -18.66 -20.30
CA GLY A 145 13.45 -19.55 -21.35
C GLY A 145 11.96 -19.90 -21.28
N GLN A 146 11.20 -19.26 -20.40
CA GLN A 146 9.77 -19.50 -20.24
C GLN A 146 8.98 -18.78 -21.35
N GLN A 147 8.10 -19.52 -22.03
CA GLN A 147 7.14 -18.93 -22.94
C GLN A 147 5.89 -18.50 -22.14
N GLY A 148 5.67 -17.20 -21.99
CA GLY A 148 4.57 -16.65 -21.24
C GLY A 148 5.00 -16.07 -19.88
N SER A 149 4.02 -15.61 -19.12
CA SER A 149 4.24 -15.05 -17.78
C SER A 149 3.17 -15.54 -16.81
N ILE A 150 3.58 -15.73 -15.55
CA ILE A 150 2.68 -15.93 -14.42
C ILE A 150 2.19 -14.54 -13.98
N ALA A 151 0.88 -14.37 -13.84
CA ALA A 151 0.31 -13.13 -13.30
C ALA A 151 -0.60 -13.44 -12.12
N LYS A 152 -0.36 -12.79 -10.99
CA LYS A 152 -1.16 -12.90 -9.77
C LYS A 152 -1.49 -11.51 -9.24
N SER A 153 -2.59 -11.42 -8.50
CA SER A 153 -3.00 -10.15 -7.90
C SER A 153 -3.50 -10.37 -6.47
N ALA A 154 -3.11 -9.47 -5.57
CA ALA A 154 -3.60 -9.39 -4.21
C ALA A 154 -4.29 -8.04 -3.99
N ARG A 155 -5.12 -7.94 -2.93
CA ARG A 155 -5.87 -6.72 -2.58
C ARG A 155 -5.65 -6.36 -1.13
N HIS A 156 -5.73 -5.06 -0.84
CA HIS A 156 -5.59 -4.53 0.51
C HIS A 156 -6.35 -3.21 0.65
N ALA A 157 -6.49 -2.70 1.88
CA ALA A 157 -7.10 -1.40 2.14
C ALA A 157 -6.41 -0.64 3.27
N ILE A 158 -6.50 0.69 3.19
CA ILE A 158 -6.17 1.62 4.26
C ILE A 158 -7.44 2.43 4.57
N HIS A 159 -7.73 2.62 5.85
CA HIS A 159 -8.87 3.38 6.33
C HIS A 159 -8.40 4.64 7.04
N THR A 160 -9.00 5.77 6.71
CA THR A 160 -8.79 7.04 7.40
C THR A 160 -10.07 7.41 8.14
N VAL A 161 -9.98 7.56 9.44
CA VAL A 161 -11.07 7.98 10.32
C VAL A 161 -10.86 9.43 10.71
N ILE A 162 -11.87 10.27 10.47
CA ILE A 162 -11.83 11.71 10.71
C ILE A 162 -12.62 12.03 11.98
N GLY A 163 -12.03 12.83 12.88
CA GLY A 163 -12.65 13.25 14.15
C GLY A 163 -12.84 12.08 15.12
N ASN A 164 -14.02 11.99 15.75
CA ASN A 164 -14.34 11.02 16.78
C ASN A 164 -14.98 9.72 16.21
N GLY A 165 -14.72 9.40 14.93
CA GLY A 165 -15.20 8.16 14.33
C GLY A 165 -14.63 6.92 15.02
N SER A 166 -15.36 5.81 15.00
CA SER A 166 -14.89 4.53 15.54
C SER A 166 -13.80 3.94 14.68
N ALA A 167 -12.84 3.26 15.29
CA ALA A 167 -11.84 2.48 14.57
C ALA A 167 -12.54 1.39 13.74
N PRO A 168 -12.08 1.11 12.50
CA PRO A 168 -12.60 0.01 11.73
C PRO A 168 -12.41 -1.32 12.49
N PRO A 169 -13.36 -2.25 12.43
CA PRO A 169 -13.12 -3.60 12.95
C PRO A 169 -11.99 -4.25 12.16
N ASP A 170 -11.20 -5.09 12.81
CA ASP A 170 -10.11 -5.83 12.18
C ASP A 170 -9.09 -4.96 11.41
N ALA A 171 -8.69 -3.84 12.01
CA ALA A 171 -7.67 -2.97 11.45
C ALA A 171 -6.62 -2.56 12.50
N THR A 172 -5.38 -2.39 12.07
CA THR A 172 -4.26 -1.96 12.90
C THR A 172 -4.03 -0.47 12.72
N LYS A 173 -4.00 0.30 13.82
CA LYS A 173 -3.69 1.72 13.79
C LYS A 173 -2.22 1.93 13.41
N ALA A 174 -1.98 2.80 12.44
CA ALA A 174 -0.65 3.28 12.08
C ALA A 174 -0.35 4.63 12.75
N SER A 175 0.92 4.97 12.94
CA SER A 175 1.34 6.26 13.48
C SER A 175 1.03 7.42 12.54
N ASP A 176 1.15 7.16 11.23
CA ASP A 176 0.90 8.12 10.16
C ASP A 176 0.55 7.41 8.84
N VAL A 177 0.22 8.21 7.82
CA VAL A 177 -0.14 7.72 6.47
C VAL A 177 1.02 6.95 5.82
N MET A 178 2.26 7.40 6.00
CA MET A 178 3.42 6.77 5.35
C MET A 178 3.71 5.40 5.98
N GLU A 179 3.59 5.28 7.31
CA GLU A 179 3.70 3.98 7.99
C GLU A 179 2.60 3.03 7.53
N ALA A 180 1.35 3.51 7.44
CA ALA A 180 0.24 2.70 6.92
C ALA A 180 0.52 2.18 5.50
N VAL A 181 0.98 3.06 4.60
CA VAL A 181 1.30 2.68 3.21
C VAL A 181 2.46 1.69 3.16
N LYS A 182 3.50 1.87 3.97
CA LYS A 182 4.64 0.94 4.03
C LYS A 182 4.22 -0.43 4.58
N LEU A 183 3.43 -0.47 5.65
CA LEU A 183 2.92 -1.72 6.22
C LEU A 183 2.03 -2.44 5.22
N MET A 184 1.05 -1.75 4.64
CA MET A 184 0.17 -2.29 3.61
C MET A 184 0.96 -2.82 2.40
N THR A 185 1.96 -2.07 1.91
CA THR A 185 2.81 -2.49 0.79
C THR A 185 3.55 -3.79 1.11
N ARG A 186 4.13 -3.92 2.31
CA ARG A 186 4.81 -5.14 2.73
C ARG A 186 3.87 -6.35 2.76
N GLN A 187 2.68 -6.16 3.33
CA GLN A 187 1.68 -7.21 3.42
C GLN A 187 1.18 -7.65 2.03
N ILE A 188 0.78 -6.71 1.16
CA ILE A 188 0.22 -7.05 -0.14
C ILE A 188 1.27 -7.64 -1.10
N VAL A 189 2.51 -7.14 -1.05
CA VAL A 189 3.62 -7.68 -1.86
C VAL A 189 3.97 -9.11 -1.43
N SER A 190 3.98 -9.41 -0.12
CA SER A 190 4.22 -10.78 0.35
C SER A 190 3.15 -11.76 -0.16
N ASN A 191 1.90 -11.34 -0.19
CA ASN A 191 0.79 -12.17 -0.69
C ASN A 191 0.93 -12.46 -2.19
N VAL A 192 1.17 -11.43 -3.00
CA VAL A 192 1.29 -11.62 -4.44
C VAL A 192 2.55 -12.42 -4.82
N LEU A 193 3.65 -12.27 -4.07
CA LEU A 193 4.85 -13.10 -4.24
C LEU A 193 4.60 -14.55 -3.86
N HIS A 194 3.92 -14.82 -2.75
CA HIS A 194 3.49 -16.15 -2.37
C HIS A 194 2.70 -16.82 -3.50
N ASP A 195 1.72 -16.12 -4.06
CA ASP A 195 0.87 -16.68 -5.12
C ASP A 195 1.62 -16.90 -6.44
N VAL A 196 2.58 -16.03 -6.78
CA VAL A 196 3.45 -16.21 -7.95
C VAL A 196 4.37 -17.41 -7.75
N THR A 197 5.04 -17.48 -6.61
CA THR A 197 6.07 -18.49 -6.35
C THR A 197 5.52 -19.89 -6.12
N ASN A 198 4.24 -20.00 -5.75
CA ASN A 198 3.54 -21.28 -5.60
C ASN A 198 2.68 -21.66 -6.84
N ASP A 199 2.78 -20.90 -7.94
CA ASP A 199 2.17 -21.29 -9.20
C ASP A 199 2.89 -22.50 -9.78
N VAL A 200 2.13 -23.41 -10.38
CA VAL A 200 2.68 -24.65 -10.98
C VAL A 200 3.67 -24.40 -12.12
N ALA A 201 3.61 -23.22 -12.74
CA ALA A 201 4.52 -22.81 -13.80
C ALA A 201 5.76 -22.07 -13.28
N PHE A 202 5.86 -21.82 -11.98
CA PHE A 202 7.02 -21.14 -11.38
C PHE A 202 8.21 -22.11 -11.33
N LYS A 203 9.34 -21.69 -11.92
CA LYS A 203 10.57 -22.50 -12.02
C LYS A 203 11.79 -21.65 -11.77
#